data_0883ee2110105c41a547d0fcddac09a9
#
_entry.id   0883ee2110105c41a547d0fcddac09a9
#
_cell.length_a   1.000
_cell.length_b   1.000
_cell.length_c   1.000
_cell.angle_alpha   90.00
_cell.angle_beta   90.00
_cell.angle_gamma   90.00
#
_symmetry.space_group_name_H-M   'P 1'
#
loop_
_entity.id
_entity.type
_entity.pdbx_description
1 polymer ?
#
loop_
_entity_poly.entity_id
_entity_poly.type
_entity_poly.pdbx_seq_one_letter_code
_entity_poly.pdbx_strand_id
1 'polypeptide(L)'
;YKRQLCLGTNAVHCRTYGILAEMAAELGKDASIFQQQADSLKTAINRHLWIETKEYYGQYLYGGIYPILSPGIDNLGESLSILFDIASNEQARRMIARIPVAEYGATSIYPQIGEIKPYHNNAVWPFVQAFWNLASAKAENEASVTRGLGALYRAAALFTTNKELFVASTGDYSGTAVNSDKMLWSLSG
;
A
#
# COMPACT_ATOMS: atom_id res chain seq x y z
N TYR A 1 -14.30 -1.16 -21.20
CA TYR A 1 -13.76 -0.90 -19.85
C TYR A 1 -13.28 -2.21 -19.26
N LYS A 2 -11.96 -2.33 -19.02
CA LYS A 2 -11.41 -3.48 -18.27
C LYS A 2 -11.78 -3.28 -16.81
N ARG A 3 -12.63 -4.14 -16.26
CA ARG A 3 -12.90 -4.16 -14.82
C ARG A 3 -11.64 -4.66 -14.12
N GLN A 4 -11.11 -3.86 -13.21
CA GLN A 4 -10.00 -4.23 -12.34
C GLN A 4 -10.47 -4.15 -10.89
N LEU A 5 -10.19 -5.19 -10.12
CA LEU A 5 -10.46 -5.22 -8.69
C LEU A 5 -9.13 -5.03 -7.97
N CYS A 6 -8.77 -3.77 -7.70
CA CYS A 6 -7.50 -3.39 -7.10
C CYS A 6 -7.48 -3.64 -5.60
N LEU A 7 -6.35 -4.11 -5.07
CA LEU A 7 -6.17 -4.37 -3.65
C LEU A 7 -6.47 -3.13 -2.80
N GLY A 8 -5.78 -2.01 -3.06
CA GLY A 8 -5.93 -0.79 -2.27
C GLY A 8 -7.36 -0.25 -2.24
N THR A 9 -8.04 -0.21 -3.40
CA THR A 9 -9.44 0.23 -3.48
C THR A 9 -10.37 -0.64 -2.63
N ASN A 10 -10.22 -1.97 -2.73
CA ASN A 10 -11.06 -2.88 -1.96
C ASN A 10 -10.73 -2.85 -0.46
N ALA A 11 -9.46 -2.62 -0.09
CA ALA A 11 -9.07 -2.43 1.31
C ALA A 11 -9.76 -1.19 1.93
N VAL A 12 -9.78 -0.07 1.20
CA VAL A 12 -10.48 1.14 1.64
C VAL A 12 -11.99 0.89 1.77
N HIS A 13 -12.62 0.22 0.80
CA HIS A 13 -14.05 -0.13 0.89
C HIS A 13 -14.35 -1.02 2.10
N CYS A 14 -13.51 -2.04 2.35
CA CYS A 14 -13.64 -2.90 3.52
C CYS A 14 -13.62 -2.10 4.82
N ARG A 15 -12.63 -1.21 5.00
CA ARG A 15 -12.55 -0.34 6.18
C ARG A 15 -13.72 0.64 6.27
N THR A 16 -14.15 1.20 5.14
CA THR A 16 -15.31 2.10 5.09
C THR A 16 -16.58 1.43 5.64
N TYR A 17 -16.86 0.20 5.23
CA TYR A 17 -17.98 -0.55 5.78
C TYR A 17 -17.83 -0.84 7.27
N GLY A 18 -16.62 -1.14 7.74
CA GLY A 18 -16.33 -1.28 9.17
C GLY A 18 -16.65 0.01 9.94
N ILE A 19 -16.19 1.16 9.44
CA ILE A 19 -16.49 2.47 10.06
C ILE A 19 -17.99 2.76 10.06
N LEU A 20 -18.71 2.45 8.97
CA LEU A 20 -20.17 2.61 8.91
C LEU A 20 -20.87 1.72 9.94
N ALA A 21 -20.38 0.50 10.19
CA ALA A 21 -20.90 -0.37 11.22
C ALA A 21 -20.67 0.22 12.63
N GLU A 22 -19.45 0.71 12.91
CA GLU A 22 -19.11 1.40 14.16
C GLU A 22 -20.04 2.61 14.39
N MET A 23 -20.20 3.47 13.39
CA MET A 23 -21.08 4.65 13.47
C MET A 23 -22.55 4.29 13.67
N ALA A 24 -23.06 3.24 12.99
CA ALA A 24 -24.42 2.78 13.15
C ALA A 24 -24.67 2.28 14.60
N ALA A 25 -23.74 1.52 15.15
CA ALA A 25 -23.80 1.02 16.53
C ALA A 25 -23.80 2.17 17.55
N GLU A 26 -22.93 3.17 17.40
CA GLU A 26 -22.89 4.36 18.26
C GLU A 26 -24.20 5.16 18.22
N LEU A 27 -24.89 5.18 17.08
CA LEU A 27 -26.19 5.84 16.91
C LEU A 27 -27.38 4.96 17.34
N GLY A 28 -27.12 3.77 17.91
CA GLY A 28 -28.18 2.82 18.28
C GLY A 28 -28.96 2.25 17.10
N LYS A 29 -28.36 2.22 15.91
CA LYS A 29 -28.95 1.67 14.68
C LYS A 29 -28.39 0.28 14.39
N ASP A 30 -29.11 -0.47 13.54
CA ASP A 30 -28.65 -1.78 13.09
C ASP A 30 -27.37 -1.65 12.23
N ALA A 31 -26.28 -2.21 12.72
CA ALA A 31 -24.97 -2.23 12.08
C ALA A 31 -24.76 -3.47 11.19
N SER A 32 -25.65 -4.45 11.25
CA SER A 32 -25.42 -5.81 10.72
C SER A 32 -25.10 -5.83 9.23
N ILE A 33 -25.80 -5.03 8.43
CA ILE A 33 -25.58 -4.98 6.97
C ILE A 33 -24.18 -4.45 6.63
N PHE A 34 -23.70 -3.44 7.35
CA PHE A 34 -22.36 -2.88 7.10
C PHE A 34 -21.27 -3.84 7.56
N GLN A 35 -21.45 -4.48 8.70
CA GLN A 35 -20.52 -5.49 9.19
C GLN A 35 -20.43 -6.67 8.22
N GLN A 36 -21.55 -7.17 7.73
CA GLN A 36 -21.60 -8.26 6.76
C GLN A 36 -20.87 -7.89 5.45
N GLN A 37 -21.00 -6.64 4.98
CA GLN A 37 -20.28 -6.17 3.80
C GLN A 37 -18.76 -6.11 4.04
N ALA A 38 -18.32 -5.60 5.20
CA ALA A 38 -16.91 -5.59 5.57
C ALA A 38 -16.32 -7.00 5.60
N ASP A 39 -16.98 -7.93 6.29
CA ASP A 39 -16.53 -9.33 6.43
C ASP A 39 -16.49 -10.06 5.08
N SER A 40 -17.49 -9.81 4.24
CA SER A 40 -17.55 -10.37 2.88
C SER A 40 -16.41 -9.87 2.01
N LEU A 41 -16.10 -8.57 2.07
CA LEU A 41 -14.96 -7.98 1.34
C LEU A 41 -13.63 -8.50 1.87
N LYS A 42 -13.43 -8.55 3.17
CA LYS A 42 -12.23 -9.11 3.80
C LYS A 42 -12.00 -10.55 3.34
N THR A 43 -13.05 -11.37 3.36
CA THR A 43 -13.00 -12.76 2.89
C THR A 43 -12.64 -12.83 1.40
N ALA A 44 -13.28 -12.01 0.57
CA ALA A 44 -13.03 -11.98 -0.87
C ALA A 44 -11.59 -11.52 -1.21
N ILE A 45 -11.07 -10.49 -0.54
CA ILE A 45 -9.68 -10.03 -0.71
C ILE A 45 -8.71 -11.17 -0.39
N ASN A 46 -8.85 -11.80 0.76
CA ASN A 46 -7.98 -12.91 1.16
C ASN A 46 -8.08 -14.12 0.22
N ARG A 47 -9.29 -14.44 -0.25
CA ARG A 47 -9.50 -15.58 -1.16
C ARG A 47 -8.95 -15.36 -2.56
N HIS A 48 -9.07 -14.14 -3.10
CA HIS A 48 -8.83 -13.87 -4.51
C HIS A 48 -7.53 -13.14 -4.80
N LEU A 49 -6.98 -12.40 -3.82
CA LEU A 49 -5.78 -11.59 -4.04
C LEU A 49 -4.56 -12.12 -3.29
N TRP A 50 -4.71 -12.90 -2.22
CA TRP A 50 -3.57 -13.47 -1.49
C TRP A 50 -2.84 -14.52 -2.33
N ILE A 51 -1.50 -14.40 -2.42
CA ILE A 51 -0.63 -15.34 -3.14
C ILE A 51 0.24 -16.05 -2.12
N GLU A 52 -0.19 -17.24 -1.68
CA GLU A 52 0.49 -18.00 -0.62
C GLU A 52 1.97 -18.26 -0.91
N THR A 53 2.33 -18.57 -2.15
CA THR A 53 3.71 -18.84 -2.55
C THR A 53 4.61 -17.63 -2.55
N LYS A 54 4.02 -16.44 -2.56
CA LYS A 54 4.74 -15.16 -2.56
C LYS A 54 4.65 -14.43 -1.23
N GLU A 55 3.71 -14.81 -0.37
CA GLU A 55 3.46 -14.25 0.95
C GLU A 55 3.09 -12.73 0.92
N TYR A 56 2.36 -12.33 -0.12
CA TYR A 56 1.77 -11.00 -0.27
C TYR A 56 0.54 -11.05 -1.18
N TYR A 57 -0.19 -9.93 -1.27
CA TYR A 57 -1.34 -9.83 -2.15
C TYR A 57 -0.94 -9.47 -3.58
N GLY A 58 -1.65 -10.00 -4.56
CA GLY A 58 -1.56 -9.51 -5.93
C GLY A 58 -2.21 -8.13 -6.06
N GLN A 59 -1.62 -7.30 -6.89
CA GLN A 59 -2.00 -5.89 -7.06
C GLN A 59 -3.46 -5.71 -7.48
N TYR A 60 -3.94 -6.50 -8.42
CA TYR A 60 -5.32 -6.46 -8.90
C TYR A 60 -5.71 -7.74 -9.63
N LEU A 61 -7.01 -8.00 -9.63
CA LEU A 61 -7.64 -9.02 -10.44
C LEU A 61 -8.26 -8.36 -11.67
N TYR A 62 -7.98 -8.84 -12.85
CA TYR A 62 -8.50 -8.31 -14.10
C TYR A 62 -9.06 -9.40 -15.02
N GLY A 63 -9.91 -9.00 -15.98
CA GLY A 63 -10.64 -9.90 -16.85
C GLY A 63 -12.08 -10.09 -16.40
N GLY A 64 -12.90 -10.64 -17.28
CA GLY A 64 -14.34 -10.87 -17.03
C GLY A 64 -14.65 -12.34 -16.75
N ILE A 65 -14.67 -13.15 -17.81
CA ILE A 65 -15.03 -14.56 -17.72
C ILE A 65 -13.93 -15.38 -17.05
N TYR A 66 -12.66 -15.08 -17.34
CA TYR A 66 -11.49 -15.74 -16.74
C TYR A 66 -10.65 -14.68 -16.03
N PRO A 67 -10.90 -14.45 -14.75
CA PRO A 67 -10.12 -13.49 -13.97
C PRO A 67 -8.66 -13.91 -13.85
N ILE A 68 -7.74 -12.98 -14.10
CA ILE A 68 -6.30 -13.17 -13.99
C ILE A 68 -5.80 -12.26 -12.88
N LEU A 69 -5.06 -12.84 -11.93
CA LEU A 69 -4.42 -12.09 -10.85
C LEU A 69 -3.08 -11.54 -11.32
N SER A 70 -2.92 -10.21 -11.23
CA SER A 70 -1.60 -9.58 -11.39
C SER A 70 -0.73 -9.93 -10.19
N PRO A 71 0.43 -10.56 -10.39
CA PRO A 71 1.32 -10.93 -9.30
C PRO A 71 2.23 -9.78 -8.84
N GLY A 72 2.02 -8.59 -9.36
CA GLY A 72 2.73 -7.39 -8.93
C GLY A 72 2.25 -6.92 -7.54
N ILE A 73 3.08 -6.11 -6.90
CA ILE A 73 2.82 -5.51 -5.59
C ILE A 73 2.36 -4.06 -5.80
N ASP A 74 1.36 -3.64 -5.03
CA ASP A 74 1.00 -2.25 -4.78
C ASP A 74 1.26 -1.99 -3.29
N ASN A 75 2.37 -1.32 -2.96
CA ASN A 75 2.79 -1.15 -1.58
C ASN A 75 1.80 -0.32 -0.73
N LEU A 76 1.03 0.57 -1.34
CA LEU A 76 -0.05 1.24 -0.62
C LEU A 76 -1.16 0.24 -0.28
N GLY A 77 -1.59 -0.57 -1.24
CA GLY A 77 -2.60 -1.60 -1.03
C GLY A 77 -2.17 -2.64 0.01
N GLU A 78 -0.91 -3.08 -0.03
CA GLU A 78 -0.34 -3.98 0.97
C GLU A 78 -0.37 -3.35 2.37
N SER A 79 0.09 -2.11 2.49
CA SER A 79 0.09 -1.36 3.74
C SER A 79 -1.32 -1.20 4.32
N LEU A 80 -2.28 -0.81 3.48
CA LEU A 80 -3.68 -0.67 3.88
C LEU A 80 -4.30 -2.00 4.31
N SER A 81 -3.92 -3.11 3.67
CA SER A 81 -4.41 -4.44 4.05
C SER A 81 -3.94 -4.85 5.45
N ILE A 82 -2.73 -4.45 5.85
CA ILE A 82 -2.21 -4.63 7.21
C ILE A 82 -2.91 -3.68 8.18
N LEU A 83 -2.98 -2.39 7.86
CA LEU A 83 -3.49 -1.36 8.75
C LEU A 83 -4.98 -1.54 9.07
N PHE A 84 -5.76 -2.06 8.13
CA PHE A 84 -7.20 -2.27 8.26
C PHE A 84 -7.57 -3.70 8.70
N ASP A 85 -6.60 -4.48 9.19
CA ASP A 85 -6.83 -5.84 9.69
C ASP A 85 -7.43 -6.82 8.65
N ILE A 86 -7.19 -6.56 7.37
CA ILE A 86 -7.55 -7.49 6.29
C ILE A 86 -6.58 -8.67 6.31
N ALA A 87 -5.29 -8.39 6.33
CA ALA A 87 -4.26 -9.37 6.59
C ALA A 87 -4.28 -9.78 8.08
N SER A 88 -4.07 -11.07 8.36
CA SER A 88 -3.81 -11.53 9.72
C SER A 88 -2.43 -11.03 10.21
N ASN A 89 -2.19 -11.06 11.51
CA ASN A 89 -0.88 -10.69 12.08
C ASN A 89 0.27 -11.53 11.49
N GLU A 90 0.04 -12.80 11.23
CA GLU A 90 1.04 -13.68 10.62
C GLU A 90 1.30 -13.27 9.15
N GLN A 91 0.24 -13.03 8.37
CA GLN A 91 0.39 -12.52 7.01
C GLN A 91 1.12 -11.18 7.01
N ALA A 92 0.78 -10.26 7.89
CA ALA A 92 1.43 -8.95 8.00
C ALA A 92 2.94 -9.08 8.24
N ARG A 93 3.38 -9.93 9.18
CA ARG A 93 4.81 -10.19 9.43
C ARG A 93 5.50 -10.77 8.20
N ARG A 94 4.87 -11.73 7.51
CA ARG A 94 5.41 -12.33 6.28
C ARG A 94 5.52 -11.29 5.15
N MET A 95 4.49 -10.49 4.95
CA MET A 95 4.47 -9.43 3.94
C MET A 95 5.63 -8.45 4.14
N ILE A 96 5.78 -7.88 5.35
CA ILE A 96 6.84 -6.90 5.63
C ILE A 96 8.24 -7.51 5.48
N ALA A 97 8.40 -8.78 5.80
CA ALA A 97 9.68 -9.48 5.63
C ALA A 97 9.98 -9.85 4.15
N ARG A 98 8.94 -10.07 3.35
CA ARG A 98 9.08 -10.64 2.00
C ARG A 98 9.04 -9.61 0.88
N ILE A 99 8.27 -8.55 1.04
CA ILE A 99 8.12 -7.51 0.02
C ILE A 99 9.45 -6.77 -0.18
N PRO A 100 9.98 -6.72 -1.42
CA PRO A 100 11.24 -6.04 -1.69
C PRO A 100 11.14 -4.54 -1.45
N VAL A 101 12.10 -3.99 -0.72
CA VAL A 101 12.28 -2.56 -0.48
C VAL A 101 13.57 -2.12 -1.15
N ALA A 102 13.52 -1.05 -1.94
CA ALA A 102 14.70 -0.49 -2.59
C ALA A 102 15.63 0.19 -1.57
N GLU A 103 16.82 0.57 -2.01
CA GLU A 103 17.82 1.21 -1.15
C GLU A 103 17.28 2.45 -0.44
N TYR A 104 16.49 3.25 -1.15
CA TYR A 104 15.97 4.52 -0.63
C TYR A 104 14.50 4.47 -0.23
N GLY A 105 13.89 3.31 -0.12
CA GLY A 105 12.54 3.14 0.42
C GLY A 105 11.66 2.15 -0.33
N ALA A 106 10.43 2.00 0.14
CA ALA A 106 9.42 1.17 -0.48
C ALA A 106 8.92 1.81 -1.78
N THR A 107 9.07 1.11 -2.90
CA THR A 107 8.53 1.59 -4.19
C THR A 107 7.01 1.48 -4.22
N SER A 108 6.34 2.36 -4.96
CA SER A 108 4.88 2.28 -5.08
C SER A 108 4.42 0.97 -5.69
N ILE A 109 5.13 0.46 -6.69
CA ILE A 109 4.85 -0.83 -7.33
C ILE A 109 6.12 -1.69 -7.43
N TYR A 110 5.95 -3.01 -7.51
CA TYR A 110 7.02 -3.98 -7.76
C TYR A 110 6.45 -5.20 -8.52
N PRO A 111 7.18 -5.87 -9.45
CA PRO A 111 8.53 -5.54 -9.90
C PRO A 111 8.58 -4.25 -10.72
N GLN A 112 9.78 -3.70 -10.85
CA GLN A 112 10.00 -2.51 -11.67
C GLN A 112 9.91 -2.86 -13.14
N ILE A 113 9.32 -1.97 -13.94
CA ILE A 113 9.19 -2.11 -15.38
C ILE A 113 10.36 -1.37 -16.03
N GLY A 114 11.19 -2.10 -16.80
CA GLY A 114 12.32 -1.50 -17.54
C GLY A 114 11.84 -0.45 -18.54
N GLU A 115 12.73 0.48 -18.89
CA GLU A 115 12.52 1.52 -19.92
C GLU A 115 11.43 2.56 -19.65
N ILE A 116 10.70 2.43 -18.53
CA ILE A 116 9.72 3.44 -18.10
C ILE A 116 10.38 4.35 -17.06
N LYS A 117 10.33 5.66 -17.30
CA LYS A 117 10.84 6.66 -16.36
C LYS A 117 10.17 6.53 -14.99
N PRO A 118 10.93 6.76 -13.90
CA PRO A 118 10.39 6.71 -12.55
C PRO A 118 9.20 7.67 -12.35
N TYR A 119 8.08 7.11 -11.88
CA TYR A 119 6.90 7.82 -11.40
C TYR A 119 6.17 6.93 -10.40
N HIS A 120 5.18 6.11 -10.80
CA HIS A 120 4.71 4.99 -9.96
C HIS A 120 5.71 3.82 -9.97
N ASN A 121 6.40 3.66 -11.10
CA ASN A 121 7.45 2.67 -11.31
C ASN A 121 8.80 3.22 -10.81
N ASN A 122 9.58 2.41 -10.13
CA ASN A 122 10.92 2.76 -9.60
C ASN A 122 10.97 4.09 -8.83
N ALA A 123 9.92 4.38 -8.08
CA ALA A 123 9.81 5.61 -7.30
C ALA A 123 9.25 5.34 -5.91
N VAL A 124 9.76 6.11 -4.96
CA VAL A 124 9.27 6.20 -3.60
C VAL A 124 8.43 7.46 -3.48
N TRP A 125 7.18 7.29 -3.09
CA TRP A 125 6.28 8.38 -2.77
C TRP A 125 6.25 8.54 -1.25
N PRO A 126 6.57 9.71 -0.69
CA PRO A 126 6.65 9.88 0.76
C PRO A 126 5.42 9.40 1.52
N PHE A 127 4.21 9.68 1.00
CA PHE A 127 2.99 9.20 1.65
C PHE A 127 2.86 7.67 1.61
N VAL A 128 3.24 7.00 0.52
CA VAL A 128 3.26 5.53 0.44
C VAL A 128 4.26 4.97 1.44
N GLN A 129 5.43 5.59 1.54
CA GLN A 129 6.44 5.22 2.53
C GLN A 129 5.93 5.40 3.96
N ALA A 130 5.16 6.46 4.25
CA ALA A 130 4.55 6.66 5.56
C ALA A 130 3.58 5.53 5.92
N PHE A 131 2.70 5.13 5.00
CA PHE A 131 1.80 3.99 5.21
C PHE A 131 2.56 2.68 5.38
N TRP A 132 3.65 2.48 4.62
CA TRP A 132 4.54 1.32 4.78
C TRP A 132 5.19 1.30 6.17
N ASN A 133 5.64 2.44 6.69
CA ASN A 133 6.22 2.55 8.02
C ASN A 133 5.18 2.19 9.11
N LEU A 134 3.96 2.70 8.99
CA LEU A 134 2.87 2.36 9.91
C LEU A 134 2.53 0.86 9.86
N ALA A 135 2.45 0.29 8.66
CA ALA A 135 2.22 -1.14 8.49
C ALA A 135 3.37 -1.98 9.06
N SER A 136 4.62 -1.54 8.87
CA SER A 136 5.80 -2.18 9.44
C SER A 136 5.80 -2.14 10.97
N ALA A 137 5.38 -1.02 11.56
CA ALA A 137 5.24 -0.88 13.00
C ALA A 137 4.14 -1.82 13.54
N LYS A 138 2.98 -1.89 12.86
CA LYS A 138 1.90 -2.81 13.22
C LYS A 138 2.31 -4.27 13.11
N ALA A 139 3.17 -4.60 12.15
CA ALA A 139 3.75 -5.93 11.98
C ALA A 139 4.94 -6.22 12.93
N GLU A 140 5.27 -5.29 13.83
CA GLU A 140 6.36 -5.39 14.80
C GLU A 140 7.76 -5.56 14.15
N ASN A 141 7.97 -4.97 12.97
CA ASN A 141 9.25 -5.02 12.25
C ASN A 141 10.04 -3.71 12.41
N GLU A 142 10.78 -3.61 13.51
CA GLU A 142 11.58 -2.44 13.86
C GLU A 142 12.63 -2.08 12.78
N ALA A 143 13.25 -3.08 12.17
CA ALA A 143 14.25 -2.85 11.12
C ALA A 143 13.63 -2.18 9.88
N SER A 144 12.42 -2.58 9.48
CA SER A 144 11.68 -1.95 8.38
C SER A 144 11.27 -0.52 8.73
N VAL A 145 10.79 -0.28 9.96
CA VAL A 145 10.44 1.07 10.45
C VAL A 145 11.67 1.98 10.42
N THR A 146 12.79 1.54 10.98
CA THR A 146 14.04 2.32 11.04
C THR A 146 14.53 2.69 9.64
N ARG A 147 14.52 1.73 8.72
CA ARG A 147 14.91 1.98 7.32
C ARG A 147 13.98 3.00 6.65
N GLY A 148 12.68 2.83 6.81
CA GLY A 148 11.69 3.70 6.21
C GLY A 148 11.71 5.13 6.77
N LEU A 149 11.90 5.31 8.08
CA LEU A 149 12.11 6.61 8.69
C LEU A 149 13.40 7.26 8.16
N GLY A 150 14.48 6.49 8.02
CA GLY A 150 15.73 6.96 7.43
C GLY A 150 15.57 7.48 6.01
N ALA A 151 14.76 6.79 5.18
CA ALA A 151 14.45 7.22 3.82
C ALA A 151 13.73 8.57 3.78
N LEU A 152 12.70 8.76 4.61
CA LEU A 152 11.94 10.02 4.71
C LEU A 152 12.78 11.15 5.28
N TYR A 153 13.54 10.87 6.35
CA TYR A 153 14.46 11.87 6.94
C TYR A 153 15.50 12.36 5.93
N ARG A 154 16.09 11.42 5.16
CA ARG A 154 17.04 11.77 4.10
C ARG A 154 16.38 12.67 3.05
N ALA A 155 15.19 12.33 2.58
CA ALA A 155 14.47 13.11 1.60
C ALA A 155 14.16 14.55 2.13
N ALA A 156 13.68 14.66 3.36
CA ALA A 156 13.41 15.95 4.00
C ALA A 156 14.67 16.81 4.14
N ALA A 157 15.80 16.20 4.50
CA ALA A 157 17.07 16.90 4.68
C ALA A 157 17.67 17.41 3.35
N LEU A 158 17.48 16.67 2.24
CA LEU A 158 18.10 16.99 0.95
C LEU A 158 17.25 17.92 0.08
N PHE A 159 15.92 17.77 0.12
CA PHE A 159 15.08 18.41 -0.89
C PHE A 159 14.56 19.78 -0.46
N THR A 160 14.67 20.12 0.81
CA THR A 160 14.21 21.41 1.39
C THR A 160 12.74 21.78 1.12
N THR A 161 12.06 21.01 0.28
CA THR A 161 10.63 21.10 -0.04
C THR A 161 10.03 19.71 -0.11
N ASN A 162 8.70 19.60 0.01
CA ASN A 162 8.01 18.31 -0.12
C ASN A 162 7.88 17.94 -1.60
N LYS A 163 8.82 17.17 -2.10
CA LYS A 163 8.73 16.57 -3.44
C LYS A 163 7.63 15.51 -3.48
N GLU A 164 7.00 15.37 -4.63
CA GLU A 164 5.97 14.35 -4.86
C GLU A 164 6.55 12.94 -4.71
N LEU A 165 7.73 12.71 -5.25
CA LEU A 165 8.42 11.43 -5.24
C LEU A 165 9.94 11.60 -5.41
N PHE A 166 10.67 10.53 -5.18
CA PHE A 166 12.09 10.39 -5.54
C PHE A 166 12.38 9.00 -6.11
N VAL A 167 13.45 8.93 -6.89
CA VAL A 167 13.87 7.68 -7.57
C VAL A 167 14.35 6.67 -6.55
N ALA A 168 13.78 5.48 -6.56
CA ALA A 168 14.05 4.45 -5.56
C ALA A 168 15.48 3.89 -5.60
N SER A 169 16.14 3.94 -6.77
CA SER A 169 17.50 3.43 -6.97
C SER A 169 18.60 4.46 -6.71
N THR A 170 18.29 5.76 -6.72
CA THR A 170 19.29 6.84 -6.52
C THR A 170 18.97 7.71 -5.32
N GLY A 171 17.73 7.70 -4.85
CA GLY A 171 17.26 8.58 -3.79
C GLY A 171 17.20 10.06 -4.19
N ASP A 172 17.25 10.38 -5.48
CA ASP A 172 17.17 11.73 -6.02
C ASP A 172 15.79 11.98 -6.65
N TYR A 173 15.42 13.24 -6.78
CA TYR A 173 14.19 13.63 -7.49
C TYR A 173 14.42 13.90 -8.98
N SER A 174 15.66 14.04 -9.42
CA SER A 174 16.01 14.19 -10.83
C SER A 174 15.80 12.88 -11.61
N GLY A 175 15.47 12.99 -12.89
CA GLY A 175 15.26 11.82 -13.77
C GLY A 175 13.87 11.19 -13.70
N THR A 176 12.96 11.71 -12.88
CA THR A 176 11.56 11.30 -12.86
C THR A 176 10.79 11.76 -14.10
N ALA A 177 9.69 11.09 -14.43
CA ALA A 177 8.84 11.50 -15.55
C ALA A 177 8.19 12.86 -15.30
N VAL A 178 7.61 13.01 -14.13
CA VAL A 178 7.01 14.24 -13.58
C VAL A 178 7.34 14.28 -12.09
N ASN A 179 7.49 15.46 -11.53
CA ASN A 179 7.68 15.61 -10.09
C ASN A 179 7.18 16.98 -9.64
N SER A 180 6.09 16.99 -8.93
CA SER A 180 5.55 18.22 -8.36
C SER A 180 6.32 18.64 -7.11
N ASP A 181 6.41 19.93 -6.89
CA ASP A 181 7.02 20.51 -5.72
C ASP A 181 5.95 20.96 -4.71
N LYS A 182 6.31 21.07 -3.43
CA LYS A 182 5.42 21.50 -2.35
C LYS A 182 4.13 20.68 -2.23
N MET A 183 4.25 19.36 -2.42
CA MET A 183 3.11 18.45 -2.33
C MET A 183 2.67 18.24 -0.88
N LEU A 184 1.41 18.60 -0.60
CA LEU A 184 0.84 18.49 0.75
C LEU A 184 0.79 17.06 1.27
N TRP A 185 0.44 16.09 0.44
CA TRP A 185 0.39 14.69 0.86
C TRP A 185 1.75 14.08 1.19
N SER A 186 2.84 14.67 0.71
CA SER A 186 4.19 14.27 1.11
C SER A 186 4.55 14.69 2.54
N LEU A 187 3.73 15.53 3.19
CA LEU A 187 3.89 15.91 4.61
C LEU A 187 3.58 14.75 5.56
N SER A 188 2.86 13.73 5.12
CA SER A 188 2.56 12.55 5.93
C SER A 188 3.77 11.61 6.11
N GLY A 189 4.84 11.83 5.34
CA GLY A 189 6.08 11.05 5.38
C GLY A 189 7.14 11.55 6.41
#